data_fb3f8b9b4913b17c8448672f6a262e21
#
_entry.id   fb3f8b9b4913b17c8448672f6a262e21
#
_cell.length_a   1.000
_cell.length_b   1.000
_cell.length_c   1.000
_cell.angle_alpha   90.00
_cell.angle_beta   90.00
_cell.angle_gamma   90.00
#
_symmetry.space_group_name_H-M   'P 1'
#
loop_
_entity.id
_entity.type
_entity.pdbx_description
1 polymer ?
#
loop_
_entity_poly.entity_id
_entity_poly.type
_entity_poly.pdbx_seq_one_letter_code
_entity_poly.pdbx_strand_id
1 'polypeptide(L)'
;MTELIFTIHFPHFEEQPKTIQLKPGLHVIYGDSGVGKSAFCKMLAQLNQNNVNTNFRISVISSYEDVGMVLQDPDDQIVAPTLFRELAFNFENLGMESKEINQAISRTVDRSDLQFDLNRHPANLSGGEKELVNLATALSTNPKLLIIDDGFAFLSRRRKNELIKQVKEYADNQEAIVVWTTATQEDLSCGHTKWELKLDEFEKSYLKETATISAEIQNGMMFLQCENLTFGYEEKNLLFSQLTCSYGPFRSFALVGENGSGKTTLCRLLSNVLKPSSGSVKLLLGDRKELRIGYLPQFPERMFGGFSLSELMMRMRKNHLLSESAELFLKSSLKQFTVSWDLIKDNPINNLKLSVTRICLILMLLHARYDILILDEPMFSLGHSQRMKVMEQLRDSMSRKHFVIISHSDYLVRSICDAALVIENEKLLLLQEDVIHA
;
A
#
# COMPACT_ATOMS: atom_id res chain seq x y z
N MET A 1 -31.78 10.66 -8.12
CA MET A 1 -30.94 11.62 -8.87
C MET A 1 -29.89 10.83 -9.60
N THR A 2 -29.66 11.14 -10.87
CA THR A 2 -28.73 10.37 -11.73
C THR A 2 -27.32 10.96 -11.80
N GLU A 3 -27.03 12.05 -11.10
CA GLU A 3 -25.77 12.79 -11.23
C GLU A 3 -25.29 13.33 -9.88
N LEU A 4 -24.00 13.21 -9.60
CA LEU A 4 -23.36 13.87 -8.46
C LEU A 4 -22.88 15.26 -8.89
N ILE A 5 -23.45 16.28 -8.30
CA ILE A 5 -23.09 17.68 -8.57
C ILE A 5 -22.49 18.29 -7.30
N PHE A 6 -21.29 18.82 -7.44
CA PHE A 6 -20.62 19.52 -6.35
C PHE A 6 -19.81 20.71 -6.88
N THR A 7 -19.56 21.68 -6.01
CA THR A 7 -18.60 22.76 -6.29
C THR A 7 -17.33 22.51 -5.48
N ILE A 8 -16.18 22.77 -6.10
CA ILE A 8 -14.88 22.80 -5.45
C ILE A 8 -14.28 24.19 -5.55
N HIS A 9 -13.75 24.70 -4.44
CA HIS A 9 -13.15 26.01 -4.34
C HIS A 9 -11.81 25.93 -3.59
N PHE A 10 -10.79 26.62 -4.12
CA PHE A 10 -9.44 26.75 -3.56
C PHE A 10 -9.23 28.17 -3.01
N PRO A 11 -9.60 28.47 -1.74
CA PRO A 11 -9.67 29.85 -1.22
C PRO A 11 -8.36 30.64 -1.25
N HIS A 12 -7.22 29.94 -1.25
CA HIS A 12 -5.88 30.57 -1.22
C HIS A 12 -5.33 30.94 -2.61
N PHE A 13 -6.02 30.54 -3.69
CA PHE A 13 -5.54 30.67 -5.06
C PHE A 13 -6.42 31.58 -5.94
N GLU A 14 -7.30 32.38 -5.34
CA GLU A 14 -8.18 33.39 -6.00
C GLU A 14 -9.02 32.85 -7.17
N GLU A 15 -9.14 31.53 -7.33
CA GLU A 15 -9.99 30.95 -8.37
C GLU A 15 -11.47 30.94 -7.99
N GLN A 16 -12.33 31.14 -8.97
CA GLN A 16 -13.78 30.97 -8.78
C GLN A 16 -14.13 29.49 -8.54
N PRO A 17 -15.15 29.19 -7.71
CA PRO A 17 -15.62 27.82 -7.52
C PRO A 17 -15.93 27.13 -8.84
N LYS A 18 -15.35 25.94 -9.06
CA LYS A 18 -15.64 25.08 -10.23
C LYS A 18 -16.80 24.14 -9.89
N THR A 19 -17.85 24.12 -10.72
CA THR A 19 -18.93 23.13 -10.60
C THR A 19 -18.60 21.90 -11.41
N ILE A 20 -18.61 20.74 -10.75
CA ILE A 20 -18.32 19.43 -11.33
C ILE A 20 -19.61 18.61 -11.32
N GLN A 21 -19.83 17.90 -12.42
CA GLN A 21 -20.98 17.02 -12.62
C GLN A 21 -20.47 15.65 -13.04
N LEU A 22 -20.74 14.64 -12.23
CA LEU A 22 -20.38 13.25 -12.47
C LEU A 22 -21.67 12.47 -12.75
N LYS A 23 -21.69 11.77 -13.88
CA LYS A 23 -22.76 10.85 -14.31
C LYS A 23 -22.52 9.45 -13.77
N PRO A 24 -23.49 8.53 -13.82
CA PRO A 24 -23.25 7.13 -13.50
C PRO A 24 -21.98 6.59 -14.20
N GLY A 25 -21.18 5.83 -13.45
CA GLY A 25 -19.92 5.29 -13.92
C GLY A 25 -18.80 5.37 -12.89
N LEU A 26 -17.63 4.86 -13.24
CA LEU A 26 -16.41 4.89 -12.41
C LEU A 26 -15.58 6.14 -12.73
N HIS A 27 -15.40 7.01 -11.74
CA HIS A 27 -14.61 8.23 -11.80
C HIS A 27 -13.35 8.05 -10.98
N VAL A 28 -12.19 8.01 -11.63
CA VAL A 28 -10.89 7.86 -10.95
C VAL A 28 -10.26 9.23 -10.75
N ILE A 29 -9.88 9.52 -9.52
CA ILE A 29 -9.26 10.78 -9.10
C ILE A 29 -7.86 10.46 -8.61
N TYR A 30 -6.87 10.79 -9.41
CA TYR A 30 -5.48 10.72 -9.03
C TYR A 30 -5.09 11.95 -8.22
N GLY A 31 -4.22 11.76 -7.25
CA GLY A 31 -3.56 12.85 -6.54
C GLY A 31 -2.41 12.33 -5.70
N ASP A 32 -1.35 13.12 -5.60
CA ASP A 32 -0.19 12.76 -4.76
C ASP A 32 -0.57 12.60 -3.29
N SER A 33 0.28 11.91 -2.54
CA SER A 33 0.08 11.75 -1.10
C SER A 33 0.12 13.11 -0.40
N GLY A 34 -0.89 13.39 0.41
CA GLY A 34 -0.99 14.64 1.17
C GLY A 34 -1.75 15.78 0.50
N VAL A 35 -2.21 15.64 -0.77
CA VAL A 35 -3.02 16.67 -1.46
C VAL A 35 -4.44 16.80 -0.90
N GLY A 36 -4.88 15.85 -0.05
CA GLY A 36 -6.20 15.91 0.58
C GLY A 36 -7.23 14.95 0.02
N LYS A 37 -6.84 13.84 -0.66
CA LYS A 37 -7.77 12.83 -1.20
C LYS A 37 -8.80 12.33 -0.20
N SER A 38 -8.37 11.93 1.01
CA SER A 38 -9.28 11.45 2.05
C SER A 38 -10.23 12.53 2.55
N ALA A 39 -9.77 13.79 2.59
CA ALA A 39 -10.62 14.91 2.89
C ALA A 39 -11.66 15.17 1.78
N PHE A 40 -11.23 15.04 0.51
CA PHE A 40 -12.10 15.11 -0.66
C PHE A 40 -13.21 14.05 -0.57
N CYS A 41 -12.87 12.80 -0.30
CA CYS A 41 -13.83 11.70 -0.11
C CYS A 41 -14.83 11.99 1.02
N LYS A 42 -14.33 12.41 2.19
CA LYS A 42 -15.19 12.74 3.35
C LYS A 42 -16.14 13.92 3.07
N MET A 43 -15.68 14.95 2.35
CA MET A 43 -16.52 16.07 1.96
C MET A 43 -17.60 15.64 0.95
N LEU A 44 -17.27 14.79 -0.03
CA LEU A 44 -18.27 14.24 -0.96
C LEU A 44 -19.30 13.37 -0.26
N ALA A 45 -18.89 12.59 0.74
CA ALA A 45 -19.78 11.80 1.58
C ALA A 45 -20.58 12.65 2.57
N GLN A 46 -20.39 13.96 2.60
CA GLN A 46 -21.01 14.90 3.54
C GLN A 46 -20.74 14.54 5.02
N LEU A 47 -19.66 13.82 5.31
CA LEU A 47 -19.23 13.52 6.66
C LEU A 47 -18.67 14.76 7.35
N ASN A 48 -18.75 14.79 8.69
CA ASN A 48 -18.46 15.96 9.53
C ASN A 48 -17.15 16.68 9.15
N GLN A 49 -17.24 17.95 8.75
CA GLN A 49 -16.17 18.74 8.15
C GLN A 49 -15.39 19.61 9.15
N ASN A 50 -15.77 19.61 10.44
CA ASN A 50 -15.34 20.63 11.42
C ASN A 50 -13.83 20.63 11.73
N ASN A 51 -13.06 19.62 11.29
CA ASN A 51 -11.61 19.51 11.58
C ASN A 51 -10.76 19.19 10.35
N VAL A 52 -11.25 19.38 9.13
CA VAL A 52 -10.51 19.06 7.92
C VAL A 52 -9.70 20.27 7.46
N ASN A 53 -8.39 20.24 7.72
CA ASN A 53 -7.47 21.28 7.23
C ASN A 53 -7.02 20.95 5.80
N THR A 54 -7.66 21.57 4.80
CA THR A 54 -7.34 21.42 3.38
C THR A 54 -7.27 22.77 2.69
N ASN A 55 -6.56 22.79 1.55
CA ASN A 55 -6.46 23.97 0.69
C ASN A 55 -7.72 24.20 -0.16
N PHE A 56 -8.73 23.34 -0.06
CA PHE A 56 -9.98 23.43 -0.80
C PHE A 56 -11.19 23.20 0.09
N ARG A 57 -12.36 23.60 -0.43
CA ARG A 57 -13.68 23.34 0.15
C ARG A 57 -14.56 22.71 -0.92
N ILE A 58 -15.42 21.77 -0.52
CA ILE A 58 -16.42 21.16 -1.39
C ILE A 58 -17.80 21.43 -0.81
N SER A 59 -18.72 21.84 -1.68
CA SER A 59 -20.14 21.91 -1.38
C SER A 59 -20.89 20.99 -2.33
N VAL A 60 -21.50 19.95 -1.78
CA VAL A 60 -22.29 18.97 -2.55
C VAL A 60 -23.68 19.57 -2.77
N ILE A 61 -24.11 19.61 -4.04
CA ILE A 61 -25.40 20.19 -4.45
C ILE A 61 -26.47 19.09 -4.53
N SER A 62 -26.08 17.90 -5.06
CA SER A 62 -26.95 16.71 -5.09
C SER A 62 -26.95 16.00 -3.74
N SER A 63 -28.08 15.41 -3.33
CA SER A 63 -28.18 14.60 -2.13
C SER A 63 -28.30 13.12 -2.47
N TYR A 64 -27.63 12.26 -1.71
CA TYR A 64 -27.76 10.81 -1.75
C TYR A 64 -28.13 10.32 -0.35
N GLU A 65 -29.19 9.50 -0.25
CA GLU A 65 -29.64 8.95 1.04
C GLU A 65 -28.76 7.78 1.48
N ASP A 66 -28.21 7.03 0.50
CA ASP A 66 -27.35 5.88 0.73
C ASP A 66 -26.00 6.09 0.02
N VAL A 67 -24.95 6.22 0.82
CA VAL A 67 -23.57 6.43 0.37
C VAL A 67 -22.71 5.31 0.91
N GLY A 68 -22.22 4.43 0.03
CA GLY A 68 -21.20 3.45 0.39
C GLY A 68 -19.83 4.12 0.46
N MET A 69 -19.02 3.76 1.47
CA MET A 69 -17.67 4.26 1.58
C MET A 69 -16.68 3.14 1.91
N VAL A 70 -15.51 3.16 1.25
CA VAL A 70 -14.35 2.32 1.58
C VAL A 70 -13.22 3.25 2.00
N LEU A 71 -12.70 3.05 3.21
CA LEU A 71 -11.64 3.88 3.79
C LEU A 71 -10.25 3.42 3.35
N GLN A 72 -9.28 4.33 3.41
CA GLN A 72 -7.88 4.07 3.05
C GLN A 72 -7.22 3.01 3.94
N ASP A 73 -7.45 3.07 5.26
CA ASP A 73 -7.00 2.02 6.19
C ASP A 73 -8.17 1.07 6.43
N PRO A 74 -8.07 -0.20 6.02
CA PRO A 74 -9.16 -1.14 6.19
C PRO A 74 -9.46 -1.47 7.67
N ASP A 75 -8.50 -1.28 8.57
CA ASP A 75 -8.70 -1.48 10.01
C ASP A 75 -9.57 -0.38 10.64
N ASP A 76 -9.56 0.83 10.08
CA ASP A 76 -10.40 1.94 10.57
C ASP A 76 -11.90 1.76 10.29
N GLN A 77 -12.25 0.86 9.36
CA GLN A 77 -13.64 0.62 8.95
C GLN A 77 -14.27 -0.57 9.65
N ILE A 78 -13.48 -1.61 9.98
CA ILE A 78 -13.99 -2.85 10.59
C ILE A 78 -14.24 -2.62 12.08
N VAL A 79 -15.50 -2.78 12.51
CA VAL A 79 -15.92 -2.50 13.89
C VAL A 79 -16.46 -3.74 14.63
N ALA A 80 -16.83 -4.79 13.90
CA ALA A 80 -17.46 -5.97 14.50
C ALA A 80 -16.46 -7.08 14.87
N PRO A 81 -16.79 -7.92 15.86
CA PRO A 81 -15.90 -9.01 16.30
C PRO A 81 -15.88 -10.23 15.38
N THR A 82 -16.81 -10.35 14.42
CA THR A 82 -16.84 -11.42 13.43
C THR A 82 -17.24 -10.87 12.06
N LEU A 83 -16.82 -11.56 10.99
CA LEU A 83 -17.15 -11.16 9.61
C LEU A 83 -18.67 -11.20 9.37
N PHE A 84 -19.36 -12.15 9.96
CA PHE A 84 -20.83 -12.19 9.88
C PHE A 84 -21.45 -10.91 10.41
N ARG A 85 -21.04 -10.45 11.58
CA ARG A 85 -21.56 -9.21 12.18
C ARG A 85 -21.13 -7.96 11.43
N GLU A 86 -19.94 -7.96 10.85
CA GLU A 86 -19.46 -6.87 10.02
C GLU A 86 -20.35 -6.70 8.77
N LEU A 87 -20.67 -7.80 8.10
CA LEU A 87 -21.60 -7.79 6.95
C LEU A 87 -23.04 -7.50 7.35
N ALA A 88 -23.46 -7.90 8.58
CA ALA A 88 -24.79 -7.64 9.10
C ALA A 88 -25.03 -6.18 9.47
N PHE A 89 -23.97 -5.44 9.82
CA PHE A 89 -24.03 -4.12 10.44
C PHE A 89 -24.90 -3.11 9.67
N ASN A 90 -24.74 -3.03 8.35
CA ASN A 90 -25.52 -2.12 7.52
C ASN A 90 -27.00 -2.53 7.49
N PHE A 91 -27.31 -3.80 7.42
CA PHE A 91 -28.69 -4.31 7.39
C PHE A 91 -29.41 -4.16 8.73
N GLU A 92 -28.66 -4.31 9.85
CA GLU A 92 -29.17 -4.03 11.20
C GLU A 92 -29.53 -2.54 11.36
N ASN A 93 -28.68 -1.63 10.84
CA ASN A 93 -28.96 -0.20 10.84
C ASN A 93 -30.17 0.20 9.96
N LEU A 94 -30.49 -0.58 8.93
CA LEU A 94 -31.69 -0.43 8.12
C LEU A 94 -32.93 -1.02 8.79
N GLY A 95 -32.81 -1.63 9.98
CA GLY A 95 -33.90 -2.22 10.73
C GLY A 95 -34.49 -3.48 10.11
N MET A 96 -33.68 -4.23 9.31
CA MET A 96 -34.12 -5.48 8.70
C MET A 96 -34.29 -6.60 9.74
N GLU A 97 -35.23 -7.54 9.49
CA GLU A 97 -35.39 -8.69 10.34
C GLU A 97 -34.26 -9.71 10.17
N SER A 98 -33.94 -10.48 11.25
CA SER A 98 -32.81 -11.43 11.26
C SER A 98 -32.82 -12.45 10.11
N LYS A 99 -34.01 -12.86 9.66
CA LYS A 99 -34.13 -13.77 8.51
C LYS A 99 -33.71 -13.13 7.19
N GLU A 100 -34.08 -11.86 6.99
CA GLU A 100 -33.74 -11.09 5.81
C GLU A 100 -32.25 -10.75 5.79
N ILE A 101 -31.67 -10.42 6.96
CA ILE A 101 -30.25 -10.18 7.14
C ILE A 101 -29.43 -11.40 6.71
N ASN A 102 -29.80 -12.60 7.17
CA ASN A 102 -29.11 -13.83 6.78
C ASN A 102 -29.11 -14.06 5.26
N GLN A 103 -30.26 -13.79 4.62
CA GLN A 103 -30.36 -13.92 3.15
C GLN A 103 -29.54 -12.85 2.41
N ALA A 104 -29.51 -11.63 2.94
CA ALA A 104 -28.74 -10.53 2.38
C ALA A 104 -27.23 -10.79 2.50
N ILE A 105 -26.76 -11.29 3.65
CA ILE A 105 -25.37 -11.70 3.86
C ILE A 105 -24.98 -12.80 2.87
N SER A 106 -25.79 -13.86 2.73
CA SER A 106 -25.50 -14.93 1.76
C SER A 106 -25.32 -14.37 0.35
N ARG A 107 -26.23 -13.48 -0.10
CA ARG A 107 -26.10 -12.82 -1.42
C ARG A 107 -24.84 -11.96 -1.54
N THR A 108 -24.46 -11.27 -0.46
CA THR A 108 -23.26 -10.42 -0.44
C THR A 108 -21.99 -11.29 -0.54
N VAL A 109 -21.92 -12.38 0.19
CA VAL A 109 -20.81 -13.34 0.14
C VAL A 109 -20.67 -13.94 -1.27
N ASP A 110 -21.78 -14.42 -1.84
CA ASP A 110 -21.79 -15.02 -3.19
C ASP A 110 -21.32 -14.02 -4.27
N ARG A 111 -21.78 -12.77 -4.18
CA ARG A 111 -21.42 -11.71 -5.14
C ARG A 111 -19.96 -11.29 -5.06
N SER A 112 -19.39 -11.27 -3.85
CA SER A 112 -18.06 -10.76 -3.58
C SER A 112 -16.99 -11.86 -3.57
N ASP A 113 -17.38 -13.11 -3.87
CA ASP A 113 -16.49 -14.29 -3.83
C ASP A 113 -15.66 -14.36 -2.54
N LEU A 114 -16.33 -14.09 -1.41
CA LEU A 114 -15.72 -14.16 -0.09
C LEU A 114 -15.67 -15.61 0.37
N GLN A 115 -14.51 -16.24 0.24
CA GLN A 115 -14.30 -17.64 0.65
C GLN A 115 -13.76 -17.74 2.10
N PHE A 116 -14.39 -17.01 3.03
CA PHE A 116 -13.95 -16.98 4.42
C PHE A 116 -14.98 -17.63 5.36
N ASP A 117 -14.49 -18.19 6.47
CA ASP A 117 -15.35 -18.50 7.61
C ASP A 117 -15.90 -17.21 8.20
N LEU A 118 -17.21 -17.01 8.13
CA LEU A 118 -17.89 -15.81 8.62
C LEU A 118 -17.78 -15.63 10.15
N ASN A 119 -17.41 -16.68 10.89
CA ASN A 119 -17.14 -16.60 12.33
C ASN A 119 -15.71 -16.13 12.65
N ARG A 120 -14.85 -16.03 11.65
CA ARG A 120 -13.46 -15.56 11.82
C ARG A 120 -13.43 -14.14 12.35
N HIS A 121 -12.49 -13.89 13.28
CA HIS A 121 -12.24 -12.53 13.78
C HIS A 121 -11.49 -11.71 12.73
N PRO A 122 -11.95 -10.48 12.43
CA PRO A 122 -11.32 -9.65 11.37
C PRO A 122 -9.82 -9.34 11.57
N ALA A 123 -9.36 -9.31 12.83
CA ALA A 123 -7.93 -9.12 13.13
C ALA A 123 -7.01 -10.21 12.54
N ASN A 124 -7.59 -11.38 12.22
CA ASN A 124 -6.87 -12.52 11.64
C ASN A 124 -6.86 -12.49 10.09
N LEU A 125 -7.43 -11.45 9.48
CA LEU A 125 -7.42 -11.24 8.05
C LEU A 125 -6.14 -10.52 7.62
N SER A 126 -5.65 -10.84 6.43
CA SER A 126 -4.65 -10.02 5.74
C SER A 126 -5.23 -8.66 5.33
N GLY A 127 -4.37 -7.69 5.03
CA GLY A 127 -4.83 -6.37 4.57
C GLY A 127 -5.73 -6.45 3.33
N GLY A 128 -5.38 -7.30 2.36
CA GLY A 128 -6.20 -7.51 1.16
C GLY A 128 -7.55 -8.18 1.43
N GLU A 129 -7.60 -9.16 2.35
CA GLU A 129 -8.87 -9.77 2.78
C GLU A 129 -9.79 -8.75 3.46
N LYS A 130 -9.23 -7.85 4.27
CA LYS A 130 -9.98 -6.74 4.90
C LYS A 130 -10.53 -5.76 3.87
N GLU A 131 -9.74 -5.40 2.84
CA GLU A 131 -10.23 -4.57 1.74
C GLU A 131 -11.41 -5.20 1.00
N LEU A 132 -11.38 -6.52 0.77
CA LEU A 132 -12.49 -7.27 0.18
C LEU A 132 -13.75 -7.20 1.05
N VAL A 133 -13.62 -7.41 2.36
CA VAL A 133 -14.74 -7.33 3.30
C VAL A 133 -15.32 -5.92 3.31
N ASN A 134 -14.48 -4.88 3.39
CA ASN A 134 -14.92 -3.49 3.41
C ASN A 134 -15.67 -3.10 2.13
N LEU A 135 -15.18 -3.53 0.97
CA LEU A 135 -15.87 -3.31 -0.29
C LEU A 135 -17.22 -4.05 -0.34
N ALA A 136 -17.24 -5.33 0.10
CA ALA A 136 -18.48 -6.11 0.15
C ALA A 136 -19.51 -5.47 1.09
N THR A 137 -19.09 -5.00 2.26
CA THR A 137 -19.95 -4.28 3.21
C THR A 137 -20.46 -2.96 2.61
N ALA A 138 -19.60 -2.18 1.95
CA ALA A 138 -19.99 -0.94 1.31
C ALA A 138 -20.98 -1.14 0.15
N LEU A 139 -20.87 -2.25 -0.59
CA LEU A 139 -21.76 -2.60 -1.69
C LEU A 139 -23.06 -3.32 -1.26
N SER A 140 -23.15 -3.77 -0.01
CA SER A 140 -24.24 -4.63 0.49
C SER A 140 -25.62 -4.00 0.36
N THR A 141 -25.71 -2.68 0.52
CA THR A 141 -26.97 -1.89 0.40
C THR A 141 -27.28 -1.43 -1.02
N ASN A 142 -26.43 -1.75 -2.00
CA ASN A 142 -26.47 -1.28 -3.38
C ASN A 142 -26.54 0.27 -3.50
N PRO A 143 -25.58 0.99 -2.91
CA PRO A 143 -25.61 2.46 -2.87
C PRO A 143 -25.53 3.07 -4.27
N LYS A 144 -26.24 4.18 -4.49
CA LYS A 144 -26.15 4.94 -5.75
C LYS A 144 -24.88 5.81 -5.84
N LEU A 145 -24.25 6.08 -4.70
CA LEU A 145 -22.93 6.72 -4.61
C LEU A 145 -21.99 5.83 -3.79
N LEU A 146 -20.92 5.36 -4.42
CA LEU A 146 -19.84 4.64 -3.75
C LEU A 146 -18.57 5.49 -3.81
N ILE A 147 -17.94 5.71 -2.65
CA ILE A 147 -16.69 6.45 -2.52
C ILE A 147 -15.60 5.52 -2.02
N ILE A 148 -14.48 5.42 -2.76
CA ILE A 148 -13.34 4.57 -2.43
C ILE A 148 -12.13 5.48 -2.20
N ASP A 149 -11.66 5.56 -0.95
CA ASP A 149 -10.52 6.39 -0.56
C ASP A 149 -9.23 5.58 -0.62
N ASP A 150 -8.45 5.72 -1.71
CA ASP A 150 -7.16 5.05 -1.96
C ASP A 150 -7.21 3.53 -1.72
N GLY A 151 -8.38 2.91 -1.95
CA GLY A 151 -8.62 1.49 -1.76
C GLY A 151 -7.84 0.62 -2.75
N PHE A 152 -7.76 -0.69 -2.45
CA PHE A 152 -7.09 -1.72 -3.24
C PHE A 152 -5.56 -1.67 -3.18
N ALA A 153 -5.00 -0.98 -2.19
CA ALA A 153 -3.56 -0.84 -2.03
C ALA A 153 -2.88 -2.11 -1.49
N PHE A 154 -3.64 -2.97 -0.80
CA PHE A 154 -3.16 -4.22 -0.20
C PHE A 154 -3.36 -5.46 -1.08
N LEU A 155 -3.97 -5.28 -2.27
CA LEU A 155 -4.26 -6.37 -3.18
C LEU A 155 -3.12 -6.63 -4.16
N SER A 156 -2.95 -7.89 -4.56
CA SER A 156 -2.12 -8.23 -5.72
C SER A 156 -2.70 -7.57 -6.99
N ARG A 157 -1.84 -7.29 -7.98
CA ARG A 157 -2.24 -6.65 -9.24
C ARG A 157 -3.41 -7.38 -9.91
N ARG A 158 -3.33 -8.73 -9.96
CA ARG A 158 -4.39 -9.55 -10.53
C ARG A 158 -5.72 -9.34 -9.81
N ARG A 159 -5.73 -9.44 -8.46
CA ARG A 159 -6.96 -9.29 -7.67
C ARG A 159 -7.50 -7.86 -7.71
N LYS A 160 -6.61 -6.86 -7.72
CA LYS A 160 -6.98 -5.45 -7.93
C LYS A 160 -7.73 -5.26 -9.25
N ASN A 161 -7.20 -5.80 -10.36
CA ASN A 161 -7.82 -5.69 -11.67
C ASN A 161 -9.19 -6.38 -11.72
N GLU A 162 -9.34 -7.54 -11.09
CA GLU A 162 -10.62 -8.27 -10.98
C GLU A 162 -11.65 -7.42 -10.23
N LEU A 163 -11.27 -6.81 -9.08
CA LEU A 163 -12.17 -5.95 -8.32
C LEU A 163 -12.55 -4.66 -9.04
N ILE A 164 -11.59 -4.02 -9.71
CA ILE A 164 -11.86 -2.82 -10.51
C ILE A 164 -12.92 -3.14 -11.59
N LYS A 165 -12.81 -4.30 -12.22
CA LYS A 165 -13.81 -4.76 -13.19
C LYS A 165 -15.18 -4.94 -12.52
N GLN A 166 -15.25 -5.59 -11.37
CA GLN A 166 -16.49 -5.76 -10.60
C GLN A 166 -17.11 -4.41 -10.20
N VAL A 167 -16.31 -3.49 -9.71
CA VAL A 167 -16.76 -2.13 -9.35
C VAL A 167 -17.28 -1.37 -10.56
N LYS A 168 -16.63 -1.52 -11.72
CA LYS A 168 -17.06 -0.90 -12.98
C LYS A 168 -18.38 -1.49 -13.47
N GLU A 169 -18.50 -2.82 -13.47
CA GLU A 169 -19.75 -3.52 -13.80
C GLU A 169 -20.88 -3.15 -12.84
N TYR A 170 -20.57 -2.97 -11.56
CA TYR A 170 -21.54 -2.47 -10.58
C TYR A 170 -22.02 -1.06 -10.94
N ALA A 171 -21.10 -0.14 -11.24
CA ALA A 171 -21.43 1.24 -11.62
C ALA A 171 -22.36 1.27 -12.84
N ASP A 172 -22.08 0.45 -13.86
CA ASP A 172 -22.86 0.38 -15.09
C ASP A 172 -24.23 -0.29 -14.86
N ASN A 173 -24.28 -1.44 -14.17
CA ASN A 173 -25.51 -2.21 -13.98
C ASN A 173 -26.49 -1.56 -13.00
N GLN A 174 -25.98 -0.84 -12.00
CA GLN A 174 -26.80 -0.18 -11.01
C GLN A 174 -27.05 1.32 -11.32
N GLU A 175 -26.54 1.82 -12.45
CA GLU A 175 -26.52 3.27 -12.75
C GLU A 175 -26.00 4.05 -11.54
N ALA A 176 -24.93 3.53 -10.90
CA ALA A 176 -24.32 4.10 -9.72
C ALA A 176 -23.13 4.99 -10.07
N ILE A 177 -22.85 5.97 -9.26
CA ILE A 177 -21.64 6.80 -9.35
C ILE A 177 -20.61 6.21 -8.39
N VAL A 178 -19.45 5.86 -8.93
CA VAL A 178 -18.31 5.42 -8.13
C VAL A 178 -17.21 6.47 -8.25
N VAL A 179 -16.77 7.01 -7.13
CA VAL A 179 -15.64 7.92 -7.02
C VAL A 179 -14.51 7.19 -6.33
N TRP A 180 -13.44 6.93 -7.06
CA TRP A 180 -12.26 6.25 -6.53
C TRP A 180 -11.06 7.19 -6.56
N THR A 181 -10.52 7.53 -5.37
CA THR A 181 -9.26 8.28 -5.26
C THR A 181 -8.08 7.31 -5.19
N THR A 182 -6.99 7.66 -5.84
CA THR A 182 -5.76 6.83 -5.89
C THR A 182 -4.50 7.70 -5.89
N ALA A 183 -3.41 7.15 -5.35
CA ALA A 183 -2.06 7.72 -5.47
C ALA A 183 -1.26 7.10 -6.63
N THR A 184 -1.86 6.20 -7.41
CA THR A 184 -1.25 5.46 -8.51
C THR A 184 -1.77 6.01 -9.85
N GLN A 185 -0.90 6.60 -10.65
CA GLN A 185 -1.30 7.25 -11.92
C GLN A 185 -1.85 6.25 -12.94
N GLU A 186 -1.34 5.02 -12.94
CA GLU A 186 -1.77 3.94 -13.83
C GLU A 186 -3.25 3.58 -13.64
N ASP A 187 -3.77 3.76 -12.43
CA ASP A 187 -5.18 3.49 -12.09
C ASP A 187 -6.16 4.40 -12.87
N LEU A 188 -5.69 5.57 -13.32
CA LEU A 188 -6.49 6.46 -14.16
C LEU A 188 -7.02 5.76 -15.42
N SER A 189 -6.29 4.77 -15.95
CA SER A 189 -6.70 4.01 -17.14
C SER A 189 -8.01 3.26 -16.94
N CYS A 190 -8.38 2.94 -15.71
CA CYS A 190 -9.55 2.13 -15.37
C CYS A 190 -10.87 2.94 -15.38
N GLY A 191 -10.80 4.28 -15.20
CA GLY A 191 -11.99 5.13 -15.06
C GLY A 191 -12.70 5.46 -16.37
N HIS A 192 -14.03 5.66 -16.30
CA HIS A 192 -14.82 6.28 -17.36
C HIS A 192 -14.44 7.77 -17.50
N THR A 193 -14.20 8.45 -16.39
CA THR A 193 -13.58 9.77 -16.38
C THR A 193 -12.37 9.78 -15.45
N LYS A 194 -11.43 10.64 -15.76
CA LYS A 194 -10.11 10.73 -15.14
C LYS A 194 -9.92 12.15 -14.66
N TRP A 195 -9.54 12.28 -13.39
CA TRP A 195 -9.36 13.56 -12.73
C TRP A 195 -8.05 13.60 -11.98
N GLU A 196 -7.49 14.79 -11.83
CA GLU A 196 -6.30 15.04 -11.02
C GLU A 196 -6.63 16.08 -9.95
N LEU A 197 -6.38 15.73 -8.67
CA LEU A 197 -6.46 16.61 -7.53
C LEU A 197 -5.05 17.07 -7.14
N LYS A 198 -4.79 18.36 -7.27
CA LYS A 198 -3.56 19.03 -6.87
C LYS A 198 -3.80 19.88 -5.62
N LEU A 199 -2.76 20.52 -5.11
CA LEU A 199 -2.89 21.42 -3.95
C LEU A 199 -3.72 22.67 -4.22
N ASP A 200 -3.78 23.09 -5.46
CA ASP A 200 -4.35 24.35 -5.94
C ASP A 200 -5.36 24.19 -7.07
N GLU A 201 -5.55 22.96 -7.57
CA GLU A 201 -6.39 22.73 -8.73
C GLU A 201 -7.08 21.36 -8.71
N PHE A 202 -8.26 21.31 -9.37
CA PHE A 202 -8.95 20.07 -9.71
C PHE A 202 -9.34 20.11 -11.19
N GLU A 203 -8.78 19.18 -11.99
CA GLU A 203 -8.95 19.17 -13.44
C GLU A 203 -9.12 17.77 -14.01
N LYS A 204 -9.59 17.69 -15.27
CA LYS A 204 -9.55 16.42 -16.02
C LYS A 204 -8.11 16.02 -16.29
N SER A 205 -7.78 14.78 -15.97
CA SER A 205 -6.43 14.25 -16.19
C SER A 205 -6.32 13.56 -17.53
N TYR A 206 -5.16 13.71 -18.16
CA TYR A 206 -4.73 12.98 -19.34
C TYR A 206 -3.54 12.12 -18.94
N LEU A 207 -3.55 10.82 -19.28
CA LEU A 207 -2.42 9.93 -19.04
C LEU A 207 -1.15 10.52 -19.66
N LYS A 208 -0.16 10.87 -18.81
CA LYS A 208 1.19 11.18 -19.26
C LYS A 208 1.94 9.84 -19.38
N GLU A 209 2.61 9.62 -20.51
CA GLU A 209 3.54 8.49 -20.62
C GLU A 209 4.64 8.65 -19.58
N THR A 210 4.72 7.71 -18.65
CA THR A 210 5.82 7.65 -17.68
C THR A 210 7.09 7.26 -18.42
N ALA A 211 8.09 8.12 -18.41
CA ALA A 211 9.39 7.80 -18.98
C ALA A 211 9.98 6.56 -18.27
N THR A 212 10.21 5.51 -19.03
CA THR A 212 10.91 4.32 -18.56
C THR A 212 12.37 4.68 -18.34
N ILE A 213 12.79 4.81 -17.09
CA ILE A 213 14.19 5.09 -16.76
C ILE A 213 14.87 3.74 -16.64
N SER A 214 15.49 3.27 -17.71
CA SER A 214 16.40 2.11 -17.68
C SER A 214 17.69 2.50 -16.98
N ALA A 215 18.04 1.88 -15.87
CA ALA A 215 19.34 2.01 -15.25
C ALA A 215 20.23 0.84 -15.70
N GLU A 216 21.47 1.09 -16.06
CA GLU A 216 22.49 0.03 -16.12
C GLU A 216 22.71 -0.50 -14.70
N ILE A 217 22.26 -1.72 -14.46
CA ILE A 217 22.39 -2.41 -13.16
C ILE A 217 23.81 -3.01 -13.10
N GLN A 218 24.61 -2.56 -12.12
CA GLN A 218 25.95 -3.09 -11.92
C GLN A 218 25.89 -4.53 -11.38
N ASN A 219 26.75 -5.43 -11.89
CA ASN A 219 26.86 -6.81 -11.42
C ASN A 219 27.04 -6.90 -9.90
N GLY A 220 26.14 -7.63 -9.25
CA GLY A 220 26.12 -7.82 -7.81
C GLY A 220 26.91 -9.07 -7.38
N MET A 221 27.17 -9.17 -6.08
CA MET A 221 27.87 -10.31 -5.46
C MET A 221 27.03 -10.98 -4.35
N MET A 222 25.73 -10.67 -4.26
CA MET A 222 24.83 -11.23 -3.26
C MET A 222 24.22 -12.54 -3.75
N PHE A 223 24.25 -13.56 -2.89
CA PHE A 223 23.57 -14.84 -3.13
C PHE A 223 22.51 -15.08 -2.06
N LEU A 224 21.38 -15.64 -2.48
CA LEU A 224 20.38 -16.23 -1.59
C LEU A 224 20.58 -17.74 -1.55
N GLN A 225 20.75 -18.30 -0.36
CA GLN A 225 20.96 -19.74 -0.16
C GLN A 225 19.95 -20.27 0.86
N CYS A 226 19.24 -21.33 0.48
CA CYS A 226 18.39 -22.12 1.37
C CYS A 226 18.93 -23.57 1.42
N GLU A 227 19.01 -24.13 2.61
CA GLU A 227 19.43 -25.52 2.83
C GLU A 227 18.41 -26.25 3.68
N ASN A 228 17.61 -27.12 3.08
CA ASN A 228 16.53 -27.89 3.72
C ASN A 228 15.62 -27.02 4.61
N LEU A 229 15.35 -25.80 4.16
CA LEU A 229 14.54 -24.81 4.89
C LEU A 229 13.13 -25.33 5.09
N THR A 230 12.71 -25.47 6.34
CA THR A 230 11.33 -25.79 6.72
C THR A 230 10.82 -24.74 7.69
N PHE A 231 9.66 -24.18 7.39
CA PHE A 231 8.99 -23.22 8.25
C PHE A 231 7.47 -23.19 8.03
N GLY A 232 6.73 -23.11 9.11
CA GLY A 232 5.31 -22.81 9.16
C GLY A 232 4.97 -22.12 10.48
N TYR A 233 3.90 -21.32 10.50
CA TYR A 233 3.40 -20.73 11.75
C TYR A 233 2.68 -21.77 12.62
N GLU A 234 2.18 -22.82 11.99
CA GLU A 234 1.56 -23.99 12.64
C GLU A 234 2.24 -25.26 12.10
N GLU A 235 2.38 -26.29 12.92
CA GLU A 235 3.05 -27.54 12.53
C GLU A 235 2.44 -28.24 11.30
N LYS A 236 1.13 -28.04 11.10
CA LYS A 236 0.38 -28.68 10.00
C LYS A 236 0.28 -27.84 8.74
N ASN A 237 0.70 -26.57 8.79
CA ASN A 237 0.59 -25.63 7.67
C ASN A 237 1.94 -25.03 7.35
N LEU A 238 2.76 -25.77 6.59
CA LEU A 238 4.08 -25.35 6.21
C LEU A 238 4.02 -24.36 5.04
N LEU A 239 4.77 -23.27 5.15
CA LEU A 239 5.03 -22.32 4.06
C LEU A 239 6.23 -22.72 3.22
N PHE A 240 7.20 -23.37 3.85
CA PHE A 240 8.39 -23.95 3.20
C PHE A 240 8.62 -25.35 3.76
N SER A 241 8.79 -26.32 2.85
CA SER A 241 9.03 -27.72 3.20
C SER A 241 10.32 -28.20 2.52
N GLN A 242 11.39 -28.34 3.30
CA GLN A 242 12.71 -28.79 2.85
C GLN A 242 13.24 -28.03 1.62
N LEU A 243 12.94 -26.73 1.54
CA LEU A 243 13.36 -25.88 0.43
C LEU A 243 14.89 -25.79 0.37
N THR A 244 15.46 -26.22 -0.75
CA THR A 244 16.89 -26.11 -1.02
C THR A 244 17.09 -25.41 -2.36
N CYS A 245 17.78 -24.25 -2.35
CA CYS A 245 18.07 -23.47 -3.54
C CYS A 245 19.27 -22.54 -3.32
N SER A 246 19.88 -22.13 -4.43
CA SER A 246 20.93 -21.10 -4.43
C SER A 246 20.77 -20.25 -5.68
N TYR A 247 20.60 -18.94 -5.47
CA TYR A 247 20.39 -17.95 -6.53
C TYR A 247 21.35 -16.78 -6.37
N GLY A 248 21.84 -16.25 -7.47
CA GLY A 248 22.76 -15.12 -7.55
C GLY A 248 23.79 -15.30 -8.67
N PRO A 249 24.75 -14.39 -8.85
CA PRO A 249 24.95 -13.19 -8.03
C PRO A 249 23.98 -12.05 -8.37
N PHE A 250 23.53 -11.30 -7.37
CA PHE A 250 22.64 -10.16 -7.53
C PHE A 250 23.19 -8.92 -6.84
N ARG A 251 22.91 -7.74 -7.37
CA ARG A 251 22.98 -6.49 -6.61
C ARG A 251 21.68 -6.28 -5.83
N SER A 252 20.57 -6.59 -6.48
CA SER A 252 19.24 -6.50 -5.92
C SER A 252 18.34 -7.55 -6.54
N PHE A 253 17.43 -8.10 -5.77
CA PHE A 253 16.37 -8.94 -6.31
C PHE A 253 15.02 -8.66 -5.67
N ALA A 254 13.97 -8.88 -6.45
CA ALA A 254 12.60 -8.80 -5.97
C ALA A 254 12.09 -10.16 -5.53
N LEU A 255 11.27 -10.19 -4.48
CA LEU A 255 10.40 -11.31 -4.14
C LEU A 255 8.98 -10.97 -4.61
N VAL A 256 8.48 -11.75 -5.56
CA VAL A 256 7.15 -11.58 -6.13
C VAL A 256 6.30 -12.83 -5.87
N GLY A 257 5.01 -12.75 -6.15
CA GLY A 257 4.06 -13.86 -5.96
C GLY A 257 2.77 -13.42 -5.29
N GLU A 258 1.81 -14.32 -5.17
CA GLU A 258 0.49 -14.04 -4.60
C GLU A 258 0.55 -13.64 -3.12
N ASN A 259 -0.52 -13.03 -2.63
CA ASN A 259 -0.67 -12.74 -1.21
C ASN A 259 -0.73 -14.05 -0.43
N GLY A 260 -0.06 -14.10 0.72
CA GLY A 260 0.02 -15.34 1.52
C GLY A 260 1.08 -16.35 1.07
N SER A 261 1.78 -16.15 -0.06
CA SER A 261 2.81 -17.09 -0.57
C SER A 261 4.06 -17.21 0.31
N GLY A 262 4.23 -16.35 1.33
CA GLY A 262 5.36 -16.44 2.26
C GLY A 262 6.47 -15.40 2.04
N LYS A 263 6.30 -14.39 1.16
CA LYS A 263 7.32 -13.34 0.87
C LYS A 263 7.80 -12.63 2.15
N THR A 264 6.88 -12.05 2.90
CA THR A 264 7.19 -11.37 4.18
C THR A 264 7.81 -12.33 5.19
N THR A 265 7.37 -13.60 5.20
CA THR A 265 7.93 -14.63 6.09
C THR A 265 9.38 -14.95 5.72
N LEU A 266 9.69 -15.09 4.42
CA LEU A 266 11.06 -15.29 3.96
C LEU A 266 11.96 -14.10 4.34
N CYS A 267 11.46 -12.86 4.18
CA CYS A 267 12.20 -11.66 4.61
C CYS A 267 12.47 -11.62 6.11
N ARG A 268 11.51 -12.04 6.94
CA ARG A 268 11.68 -12.14 8.39
C ARG A 268 12.68 -13.23 8.78
N LEU A 269 12.73 -14.34 8.07
CA LEU A 269 13.74 -15.38 8.24
C LEU A 269 15.14 -14.88 7.83
N LEU A 270 15.26 -14.21 6.67
CA LEU A 270 16.51 -13.62 6.18
C LEU A 270 17.06 -12.53 7.11
N SER A 271 16.18 -11.76 7.74
CA SER A 271 16.56 -10.71 8.70
C SER A 271 16.72 -11.22 10.14
N ASN A 272 16.65 -12.53 10.38
CA ASN A 272 16.70 -13.17 11.70
C ASN A 272 15.61 -12.71 12.69
N VAL A 273 14.52 -12.12 12.21
CA VAL A 273 13.33 -11.80 13.02
C VAL A 273 12.56 -13.09 13.36
N LEU A 274 12.57 -14.07 12.45
CA LEU A 274 12.07 -15.42 12.67
C LEU A 274 13.22 -16.42 12.55
N LYS A 275 13.05 -17.56 13.20
CA LYS A 275 13.97 -18.72 13.05
C LYS A 275 13.26 -19.83 12.29
N PRO A 276 13.95 -20.53 11.36
CA PRO A 276 13.37 -21.67 10.69
C PRO A 276 13.10 -22.81 11.69
N SER A 277 12.10 -23.65 11.40
CA SER A 277 11.83 -24.87 12.17
C SER A 277 12.95 -25.90 12.00
N SER A 278 13.49 -26.00 10.78
CA SER A 278 14.71 -26.77 10.46
C SER A 278 15.40 -26.21 9.23
N GLY A 279 16.65 -26.62 8.99
CA GLY A 279 17.46 -26.12 7.89
C GLY A 279 17.97 -24.69 8.10
N SER A 280 18.32 -24.01 7.02
CA SER A 280 18.84 -22.65 7.07
C SER A 280 18.45 -21.84 5.85
N VAL A 281 18.36 -20.50 6.03
CA VAL A 281 18.27 -19.53 4.96
C VAL A 281 19.24 -18.39 5.23
N LYS A 282 19.99 -17.96 4.23
CA LYS A 282 21.04 -16.93 4.37
C LYS A 282 21.18 -16.08 3.12
N LEU A 283 21.57 -14.82 3.33
CA LEU A 283 22.16 -13.99 2.29
C LEU A 283 23.67 -14.04 2.46
N LEU A 284 24.38 -14.26 1.35
CA LEU A 284 25.84 -14.28 1.30
C LEU A 284 26.30 -13.09 0.46
N LEU A 285 27.42 -12.46 0.84
CA LEU A 285 27.97 -11.30 0.13
C LEU A 285 29.49 -11.46 0.01
N GLY A 286 29.95 -12.07 -1.08
CA GLY A 286 31.35 -12.44 -1.26
C GLY A 286 31.87 -13.22 -0.07
N ASP A 287 33.08 -12.90 0.39
CA ASP A 287 33.74 -13.59 1.52
C ASP A 287 33.42 -12.97 2.90
N ARG A 288 32.43 -12.09 2.98
CA ARG A 288 32.06 -11.46 4.26
C ARG A 288 31.41 -12.46 5.20
N LYS A 289 32.01 -12.63 6.38
CA LYS A 289 31.52 -13.56 7.42
C LYS A 289 30.32 -13.00 8.21
N GLU A 290 30.29 -11.69 8.39
CA GLU A 290 29.23 -11.01 9.15
C GLU A 290 28.59 -9.93 8.26
N LEU A 291 27.27 -10.00 8.13
CA LEU A 291 26.49 -9.06 7.36
C LEU A 291 25.56 -8.28 8.29
N ARG A 292 25.48 -6.98 8.08
CA ARG A 292 24.50 -6.12 8.72
C ARG A 292 23.31 -6.00 7.79
N ILE A 293 22.17 -6.57 8.20
CA ILE A 293 20.93 -6.56 7.43
C ILE A 293 19.96 -5.60 8.09
N GLY A 294 19.48 -4.59 7.35
CA GLY A 294 18.39 -3.73 7.75
C GLY A 294 17.08 -4.23 7.18
N TYR A 295 16.00 -4.18 7.95
CA TYR A 295 14.68 -4.62 7.53
C TYR A 295 13.65 -3.51 7.74
N LEU A 296 12.95 -3.13 6.67
CA LEU A 296 11.77 -2.28 6.70
C LEU A 296 10.53 -3.14 6.49
N PRO A 297 9.70 -3.38 7.51
CA PRO A 297 8.46 -4.13 7.37
C PRO A 297 7.38 -3.34 6.61
N GLN A 298 6.37 -4.03 6.12
CA GLN A 298 5.22 -3.43 5.43
C GLN A 298 4.49 -2.39 6.31
N PHE A 299 4.40 -2.62 7.62
CA PHE A 299 3.76 -1.74 8.60
C PHE A 299 4.75 -1.36 9.72
N PRO A 300 5.70 -0.45 9.44
CA PRO A 300 6.71 -0.08 10.43
C PRO A 300 6.13 0.61 11.66
N GLU A 301 5.00 1.30 11.54
CA GLU A 301 4.30 1.96 12.64
C GLU A 301 3.85 0.97 13.71
N ARG A 302 3.52 -0.27 13.36
CA ARG A 302 3.16 -1.33 14.32
C ARG A 302 4.35 -1.76 15.19
N MET A 303 5.58 -1.61 14.69
CA MET A 303 6.80 -1.97 15.43
C MET A 303 7.35 -0.77 16.22
N PHE A 304 7.27 0.42 15.67
CA PHE A 304 7.95 1.62 16.16
C PHE A 304 7.01 2.72 16.62
N GLY A 305 5.69 2.51 16.60
CA GLY A 305 4.67 3.54 16.82
C GLY A 305 4.80 4.30 18.15
N GLY A 306 5.34 3.66 19.19
CA GLY A 306 5.60 4.30 20.48
C GLY A 306 6.86 5.17 20.54
N PHE A 307 7.72 5.13 19.49
CA PHE A 307 8.96 5.90 19.44
C PHE A 307 8.81 7.12 18.54
N SER A 308 9.59 8.16 18.82
CA SER A 308 9.83 9.24 17.88
C SER A 308 10.97 8.89 16.91
N LEU A 309 11.07 9.64 15.82
CA LEU A 309 12.17 9.46 14.86
C LEU A 309 13.53 9.80 15.48
N SER A 310 13.59 10.81 16.38
CA SER A 310 14.79 11.18 17.11
C SER A 310 15.25 10.07 18.07
N GLU A 311 14.32 9.41 18.76
CA GLU A 311 14.64 8.26 19.62
C GLU A 311 15.17 7.06 18.83
N LEU A 312 14.57 6.74 17.68
CA LEU A 312 15.07 5.69 16.80
C LEU A 312 16.48 6.01 16.30
N MET A 313 16.72 7.25 15.86
CA MET A 313 18.04 7.69 15.42
C MET A 313 19.08 7.58 16.56
N MET A 314 18.73 7.98 17.77
CA MET A 314 19.60 7.86 18.95
C MET A 314 19.96 6.40 19.22
N ARG A 315 18.98 5.49 19.18
CA ARG A 315 19.21 4.04 19.33
C ARG A 315 20.11 3.48 18.23
N MET A 316 19.91 3.88 16.97
CA MET A 316 20.76 3.47 15.86
C MET A 316 22.20 3.99 16.02
N ARG A 317 22.40 5.22 16.52
CA ARG A 317 23.73 5.76 16.85
C ARG A 317 24.39 4.98 17.99
N LYS A 318 23.68 4.69 19.06
CA LYS A 318 24.18 3.89 20.19
C LYS A 318 24.66 2.51 19.74
N ASN A 319 24.03 1.93 18.72
CA ASN A 319 24.42 0.65 18.12
C ASN A 319 25.42 0.79 16.95
N HIS A 320 26.05 1.95 16.79
CA HIS A 320 27.03 2.25 15.74
C HIS A 320 26.51 2.06 14.30
N LEU A 321 25.19 2.10 14.13
CA LEU A 321 24.54 1.97 12.80
C LEU A 321 24.48 3.32 12.07
N LEU A 322 24.41 4.44 12.77
CA LEU A 322 24.41 5.78 12.19
C LEU A 322 25.61 6.59 12.67
N SER A 323 26.15 7.43 11.77
CA SER A 323 27.17 8.41 12.11
C SER A 323 26.55 9.64 12.81
N GLU A 324 27.38 10.48 13.41
CA GLU A 324 26.92 11.76 13.98
C GLU A 324 26.35 12.70 12.90
N SER A 325 26.90 12.64 11.68
CA SER A 325 26.45 13.43 10.53
C SER A 325 25.16 12.92 9.89
N ALA A 326 24.65 11.74 10.28
CA ALA A 326 23.46 11.13 9.65
C ALA A 326 22.22 12.04 9.71
N GLU A 327 22.05 12.82 10.79
CA GLU A 327 20.96 13.77 10.90
C GLU A 327 21.03 14.90 9.86
N LEU A 328 22.22 15.38 9.54
CA LEU A 328 22.42 16.40 8.50
C LEU A 328 22.07 15.85 7.12
N PHE A 329 22.49 14.62 6.82
CA PHE A 329 22.12 13.94 5.58
C PHE A 329 20.61 13.71 5.49
N LEU A 330 19.98 13.26 6.57
CA LEU A 330 18.53 13.05 6.62
C LEU A 330 17.77 14.36 6.39
N LYS A 331 18.16 15.45 7.06
CA LYS A 331 17.59 16.79 6.84
C LYS A 331 17.71 17.25 5.38
N SER A 332 18.88 17.03 4.78
CA SER A 332 19.12 17.36 3.38
C SER A 332 18.24 16.56 2.43
N SER A 333 18.15 15.25 2.63
CA SER A 333 17.33 14.36 1.80
C SER A 333 15.84 14.66 1.97
N LEU A 334 15.37 14.94 3.19
CA LEU A 334 13.95 15.25 3.47
C LEU A 334 13.47 16.55 2.80
N LYS A 335 14.36 17.50 2.52
CA LYS A 335 14.02 18.74 1.77
C LYS A 335 13.42 18.42 0.40
N GLN A 336 13.90 17.37 -0.27
CA GLN A 336 13.39 16.95 -1.57
C GLN A 336 11.90 16.48 -1.49
N PHE A 337 11.48 16.02 -0.30
CA PHE A 337 10.11 15.57 -0.04
C PHE A 337 9.24 16.66 0.60
N THR A 338 9.71 17.89 0.69
CA THR A 338 9.02 19.01 1.37
C THR A 338 8.68 18.71 2.83
N VAL A 339 9.47 17.87 3.49
CA VAL A 339 9.31 17.48 4.89
C VAL A 339 10.37 18.17 5.74
N SER A 340 9.94 18.87 6.79
CA SER A 340 10.83 19.50 7.76
C SER A 340 11.12 18.55 8.92
N TRP A 341 12.38 18.11 9.05
CA TRP A 341 12.82 17.24 10.12
C TRP A 341 12.52 17.80 11.53
N ASP A 342 12.76 19.10 11.71
CA ASP A 342 12.63 19.73 13.02
C ASP A 342 11.16 19.80 13.51
N LEU A 343 10.19 19.70 12.60
CA LEU A 343 8.76 19.66 12.93
C LEU A 343 8.25 18.27 13.28
N ILE A 344 8.93 17.21 12.82
CA ILE A 344 8.42 15.83 12.94
C ILE A 344 9.23 14.92 13.85
N LYS A 345 10.52 15.23 14.08
CA LYS A 345 11.50 14.33 14.71
C LYS A 345 11.09 13.83 16.09
N ASP A 346 10.43 14.67 16.87
CA ASP A 346 10.07 14.37 18.27
C ASP A 346 8.61 13.88 18.42
N ASN A 347 7.85 13.82 17.32
CA ASN A 347 6.50 13.27 17.34
C ASN A 347 6.54 11.73 17.34
N PRO A 348 5.68 11.06 18.10
CA PRO A 348 5.49 9.61 17.97
C PRO A 348 5.17 9.21 16.53
N ILE A 349 5.75 8.11 16.08
CA ILE A 349 5.63 7.65 14.67
C ILE A 349 4.17 7.43 14.27
N ASN A 350 3.35 6.90 15.18
CA ASN A 350 1.93 6.68 14.93
C ASN A 350 1.09 7.97 14.78
N ASN A 351 1.64 9.12 15.15
CA ASN A 351 0.99 10.43 14.97
C ASN A 351 1.43 11.11 13.66
N LEU A 352 2.37 10.53 12.94
CA LEU A 352 2.83 11.03 11.64
C LEU A 352 2.00 10.44 10.50
N LYS A 353 1.92 11.17 9.38
CA LYS A 353 1.37 10.60 8.15
C LYS A 353 2.20 9.40 7.72
N LEU A 354 1.55 8.31 7.34
CA LEU A 354 2.20 7.05 6.96
C LEU A 354 3.27 7.23 5.87
N SER A 355 2.99 8.07 4.87
CA SER A 355 3.98 8.41 3.82
C SER A 355 5.22 9.10 4.37
N VAL A 356 5.06 10.03 5.32
CA VAL A 356 6.18 10.74 5.97
C VAL A 356 7.03 9.79 6.78
N THR A 357 6.39 8.96 7.61
CA THR A 357 7.06 7.91 8.40
C THR A 357 7.89 7.01 7.50
N ARG A 358 7.30 6.53 6.41
CA ARG A 358 7.95 5.61 5.48
C ARG A 358 9.17 6.24 4.81
N ILE A 359 9.04 7.46 4.30
CA ILE A 359 10.16 8.21 3.71
C ILE A 359 11.29 8.36 4.72
N CYS A 360 10.98 8.78 5.95
CA CYS A 360 11.99 8.96 7.00
C CYS A 360 12.72 7.65 7.31
N LEU A 361 12.00 6.55 7.47
CA LEU A 361 12.59 5.25 7.79
C LEU A 361 13.43 4.70 6.63
N ILE A 362 12.98 4.83 5.37
CA ILE A 362 13.78 4.45 4.20
C ILE A 362 15.09 5.27 4.18
N LEU A 363 15.01 6.59 4.31
CA LEU A 363 16.21 7.45 4.29
C LEU A 363 17.15 7.11 5.46
N MET A 364 16.63 6.86 6.66
CA MET A 364 17.44 6.43 7.81
C MET A 364 18.18 5.12 7.51
N LEU A 365 17.51 4.13 6.92
CA LEU A 365 18.12 2.85 6.53
C LEU A 365 19.16 3.02 5.41
N LEU A 366 18.93 3.89 4.45
CA LEU A 366 19.88 4.18 3.35
C LEU A 366 21.17 4.84 3.87
N HIS A 367 21.07 5.68 4.90
CA HIS A 367 22.24 6.31 5.52
C HIS A 367 22.89 5.47 6.63
N ALA A 368 22.23 4.40 7.09
CA ALA A 368 22.77 3.51 8.10
C ALA A 368 23.83 2.54 7.54
N ARG A 369 24.68 2.01 8.42
CA ARG A 369 25.76 1.07 8.10
C ARG A 369 25.25 -0.37 7.93
N TYR A 370 24.29 -0.56 7.01
CA TYR A 370 23.84 -1.86 6.56
C TYR A 370 24.49 -2.25 5.24
N ASP A 371 24.80 -3.53 5.08
CA ASP A 371 25.32 -4.10 3.83
C ASP A 371 24.16 -4.47 2.88
N ILE A 372 23.09 -4.99 3.45
CA ILE A 372 21.88 -5.39 2.74
C ILE A 372 20.66 -4.75 3.38
N LEU A 373 19.74 -4.27 2.56
CA LEU A 373 18.44 -3.76 2.99
C LEU A 373 17.33 -4.66 2.44
N ILE A 374 16.49 -5.15 3.33
CA ILE A 374 15.25 -5.87 2.98
C ILE A 374 14.10 -4.88 3.16
N LEU A 375 13.38 -4.61 2.07
CA LEU A 375 12.31 -3.61 2.02
C LEU A 375 10.99 -4.28 1.62
N ASP A 376 10.05 -4.34 2.55
CA ASP A 376 8.73 -4.93 2.34
C ASP A 376 7.74 -3.84 1.97
N GLU A 377 7.30 -3.82 0.71
CA GLU A 377 6.43 -2.83 0.08
C GLU A 377 6.89 -1.36 0.32
N PRO A 378 8.11 -0.98 -0.05
CA PRO A 378 8.67 0.32 0.29
C PRO A 378 7.89 1.51 -0.30
N MET A 379 7.15 1.30 -1.38
CA MET A 379 6.38 2.36 -2.06
C MET A 379 4.93 2.47 -1.56
N PHE A 380 4.53 1.62 -0.61
CA PHE A 380 3.20 1.67 -0.02
C PHE A 380 2.91 3.04 0.60
N SER A 381 1.72 3.58 0.40
CA SER A 381 1.27 4.91 0.87
C SER A 381 1.99 6.14 0.28
N LEU A 382 2.93 5.96 -0.65
CA LEU A 382 3.62 7.07 -1.31
C LEU A 382 2.88 7.50 -2.58
N GLY A 383 2.73 8.82 -2.77
CA GLY A 383 2.28 9.39 -4.04
C GLY A 383 3.33 9.25 -5.15
N HIS A 384 2.94 9.44 -6.40
CA HIS A 384 3.81 9.23 -7.57
C HIS A 384 5.14 10.01 -7.46
N SER A 385 5.06 11.31 -7.16
CA SER A 385 6.26 12.16 -7.00
C SER A 385 7.19 11.65 -5.89
N GLN A 386 6.64 11.21 -4.76
CA GLN A 386 7.40 10.65 -3.66
C GLN A 386 8.05 9.31 -4.04
N ARG A 387 7.32 8.44 -4.77
CA ARG A 387 7.85 7.16 -5.28
C ARG A 387 9.06 7.39 -6.18
N MET A 388 8.97 8.33 -7.14
CA MET A 388 10.08 8.67 -8.04
C MET A 388 11.31 9.12 -7.27
N LYS A 389 11.16 10.00 -6.28
CA LYS A 389 12.27 10.48 -5.45
C LYS A 389 12.87 9.37 -4.58
N VAL A 390 12.04 8.49 -4.00
CA VAL A 390 12.53 7.32 -3.23
C VAL A 390 13.30 6.36 -4.15
N MET A 391 12.82 6.13 -5.36
CA MET A 391 13.52 5.30 -6.35
C MET A 391 14.88 5.86 -6.72
N GLU A 392 15.00 7.18 -6.90
CA GLU A 392 16.27 7.85 -7.13
C GLU A 392 17.24 7.62 -5.95
N GLN A 393 16.77 7.82 -4.71
CA GLN A 393 17.57 7.56 -3.50
C GLN A 393 18.01 6.09 -3.38
N LEU A 394 17.14 5.13 -3.74
CA LEU A 394 17.49 3.72 -3.76
C LEU A 394 18.58 3.43 -4.79
N ARG A 395 18.45 3.96 -6.02
CA ARG A 395 19.45 3.79 -7.09
C ARG A 395 20.81 4.37 -6.70
N ASP A 396 20.85 5.57 -6.16
CA ASP A 396 22.08 6.22 -5.71
C ASP A 396 22.80 5.38 -4.64
N SER A 397 22.02 4.62 -3.86
CA SER A 397 22.55 3.75 -2.81
C SER A 397 23.03 2.39 -3.32
N MET A 398 22.69 1.98 -4.56
CA MET A 398 23.07 0.65 -5.10
C MET A 398 24.57 0.46 -5.28
N SER A 399 25.35 1.52 -5.42
CA SER A 399 26.82 1.43 -5.44
C SER A 399 27.41 0.94 -4.10
N ARG A 400 26.67 1.09 -3.00
CA ARG A 400 27.13 0.83 -1.63
C ARG A 400 26.34 -0.26 -0.90
N LYS A 401 25.13 -0.55 -1.33
CA LYS A 401 24.19 -1.45 -0.64
C LYS A 401 23.56 -2.44 -1.61
N HIS A 402 23.14 -3.59 -1.07
CA HIS A 402 22.37 -4.59 -1.77
C HIS A 402 20.92 -4.55 -1.28
N PHE A 403 19.97 -4.97 -2.13
CA PHE A 403 18.55 -4.88 -1.80
C PHE A 403 17.81 -6.19 -2.03
N VAL A 404 16.92 -6.52 -1.11
CA VAL A 404 15.85 -7.50 -1.30
C VAL A 404 14.54 -6.73 -1.18
N ILE A 405 13.71 -6.74 -2.22
CA ILE A 405 12.52 -5.91 -2.30
C ILE A 405 11.29 -6.79 -2.49
N ILE A 406 10.30 -6.66 -1.62
CA ILE A 406 8.95 -7.15 -1.90
C ILE A 406 8.17 -6.00 -2.52
N SER A 407 7.62 -6.20 -3.70
CA SER A 407 6.73 -5.22 -4.30
C SER A 407 5.76 -5.85 -5.31
N HIS A 408 4.55 -5.29 -5.35
CA HIS A 408 3.58 -5.55 -6.40
C HIS A 408 3.69 -4.56 -7.57
N SER A 409 4.61 -3.59 -7.49
CA SER A 409 4.88 -2.62 -8.55
C SER A 409 5.91 -3.17 -9.52
N ASP A 410 5.48 -3.60 -10.71
CA ASP A 410 6.37 -4.03 -11.78
C ASP A 410 7.39 -2.93 -12.13
N TYR A 411 6.95 -1.67 -12.13
CA TYR A 411 7.81 -0.53 -12.42
C TYR A 411 8.98 -0.42 -11.42
N LEU A 412 8.73 -0.61 -10.11
CA LEU A 412 9.78 -0.63 -9.10
C LEU A 412 10.74 -1.80 -9.32
N VAL A 413 10.19 -3.00 -9.51
CA VAL A 413 10.98 -4.22 -9.73
C VAL A 413 11.91 -4.06 -10.93
N ARG A 414 11.37 -3.70 -12.09
CA ARG A 414 12.13 -3.48 -13.33
C ARG A 414 13.17 -2.36 -13.24
N SER A 415 12.94 -1.36 -12.39
CA SER A 415 13.78 -0.17 -12.29
C SER A 415 14.96 -0.32 -11.33
N ILE A 416 14.87 -1.25 -10.36
CA ILE A 416 15.83 -1.36 -9.26
C ILE A 416 16.41 -2.77 -9.14
N CYS A 417 15.64 -3.82 -9.49
CA CYS A 417 16.06 -5.20 -9.32
C CYS A 417 16.64 -5.78 -10.61
N ASP A 418 17.75 -6.49 -10.47
CA ASP A 418 18.40 -7.25 -11.55
C ASP A 418 17.88 -8.69 -11.64
N ALA A 419 17.04 -9.10 -10.70
CA ALA A 419 16.36 -10.39 -10.74
C ALA A 419 15.03 -10.34 -10.00
N ALA A 420 14.13 -11.26 -10.32
CA ALA A 420 12.91 -11.51 -9.56
C ALA A 420 12.80 -13.01 -9.22
N LEU A 421 12.48 -13.30 -7.97
CA LEU A 421 12.22 -14.64 -7.47
C LEU A 421 10.74 -14.74 -7.11
N VAL A 422 10.06 -15.76 -7.63
CA VAL A 422 8.65 -16.02 -7.31
C VAL A 422 8.54 -17.14 -6.26
N ILE A 423 7.69 -16.93 -5.28
CA ILE A 423 7.31 -17.98 -4.32
C ILE A 423 5.99 -18.58 -4.80
N GLU A 424 6.03 -19.84 -5.21
CA GLU A 424 4.89 -20.58 -5.71
C GLU A 424 4.99 -22.05 -5.30
N ASN A 425 3.88 -22.62 -4.80
CA ASN A 425 3.81 -24.03 -4.38
C ASN A 425 4.98 -24.46 -3.47
N GLU A 426 5.25 -23.68 -2.41
CA GLU A 426 6.34 -23.89 -1.44
C GLU A 426 7.76 -23.84 -2.04
N LYS A 427 7.90 -23.47 -3.32
CA LYS A 427 9.16 -23.34 -4.05
C LYS A 427 9.52 -21.90 -4.29
N LEU A 428 10.81 -21.66 -4.38
CA LEU A 428 11.35 -20.38 -4.82
C LEU A 428 11.94 -20.58 -6.22
N LEU A 429 11.47 -19.81 -7.19
CA LEU A 429 11.87 -19.94 -8.59
C LEU A 429 12.40 -18.59 -9.11
N LEU A 430 13.50 -18.65 -9.87
CA LEU A 430 14.01 -17.47 -10.58
C LEU A 430 13.15 -17.23 -11.83
N LEU A 431 12.59 -16.05 -11.94
CA LEU A 431 11.91 -15.61 -13.17
C LEU A 431 12.95 -15.28 -14.23
N GLN A 432 12.77 -15.79 -15.45
CA GLN A 432 13.65 -15.48 -16.57
C GLN A 432 13.51 -14.00 -16.97
N GLU A 433 14.58 -13.40 -17.46
CA GLU A 433 14.65 -11.98 -17.81
C GLU A 433 13.54 -11.53 -18.77
N ASP A 434 13.10 -12.38 -19.71
CA ASP A 434 12.02 -12.10 -20.64
C ASP A 434 10.67 -11.82 -19.94
N VAL A 435 10.44 -12.37 -18.74
CA VAL A 435 9.21 -12.16 -17.94
C VAL A 435 9.30 -10.88 -17.10
N ILE A 436 10.51 -10.44 -16.80
CA ILE A 436 10.75 -9.17 -16.08
C ILE A 436 10.61 -7.99 -17.05
N HIS A 437 10.88 -8.19 -18.33
CA HIS A 437 10.88 -7.14 -19.36
C HIS A 437 9.64 -7.18 -20.30
N ALA A 438 8.77 -8.17 -20.20
CA ALA A 438 7.48 -8.24 -20.89
C ALA A 438 6.38 -7.56 -20.06
#